data_2c1a9904b846903e54e317b7684e597d
#
_entry.id   2c1a9904b846903e54e317b7684e597d
#
_cell.length_a   1.000
_cell.length_b   1.000
_cell.length_c   1.000
_cell.angle_alpha   90.00
_cell.angle_beta   90.00
_cell.angle_gamma   90.00
#
_symmetry.space_group_name_H-M   'P 1'
#
loop_
_entity.id
_entity.type
_entity.pdbx_description
1 polymer ?
#
loop_
_entity_poly.entity_id
_entity_poly.type
_entity_poly.pdbx_seq_one_letter_code
_entity_poly.pdbx_strand_id
1 'polypeptide(L)'
;MKNIGTLEYVLDKYSGTWTWKITGDRAVFMVSKIIPKVWYGDGPNEVIVPDDENTVKQIKMILERYPMEILSKSVWQRKSSPVLIKKQKSVKIEKLSKAKPGKQFRGNLLNFQKEGLDFLLKSTGNALLADDMGLGKTVQTLAYIASEKQSLPVLVVAPLVTLKNWQREIIRFMKKRSKNGRIIEDDAPTTTLIRTGKNEPLGDFDFYIINYELLKKRLDDISRLKIRTLICDEVQHLRSKTTQKYTAIKKIAGSDIVNYRIGLSGTPIYNHGSEIWPIVDILKPGFLGSFKEFCEYFCYMNDKGRAIVLENKRESLRHELQKHIMLRRKKSDVLKELKDKVRHKEYVDADVDYYKNELNKIWHKLEQEQQNAETEFAKSASYQRAIQSERQAAGIAKLHHVVDFVKNTMEIEESVVVFCHHKVIHTLLHEKLGEFNPASIIGGQTDKARQDSIDNFQEGKTKLMIAGLRAGNVGINLTTAKYVIFAELDWSPAIHRQAEDRLHRIGQKNTVFAYYLIGNGTLDDHVGDILVDKE
;
A
#
# COMPACT_ATOMS: atom_id res chain seq x y z
N MET A 1 -40.92 8.18 32.20
CA MET A 1 -40.61 6.94 32.94
C MET A 1 -39.23 7.09 33.53
N LYS A 2 -39.03 6.61 34.76
CA LYS A 2 -37.73 6.68 35.46
C LYS A 2 -36.80 5.64 34.80
N ASN A 3 -35.59 6.04 34.40
CA ASN A 3 -34.60 5.09 33.88
C ASN A 3 -34.22 4.09 34.99
N ILE A 4 -34.24 2.81 34.66
CA ILE A 4 -33.98 1.72 35.60
C ILE A 4 -32.63 1.03 35.35
N GLY A 5 -31.83 1.60 34.46
CA GLY A 5 -30.48 1.15 34.13
C GLY A 5 -29.74 2.08 33.19
N THR A 6 -28.54 1.68 32.83
CA THR A 6 -27.66 2.39 31.87
C THR A 6 -27.14 1.45 30.81
N LEU A 7 -26.95 1.98 29.62
CA LEU A 7 -26.28 1.34 28.49
C LEU A 7 -25.05 2.14 28.09
N GLU A 8 -23.90 1.55 28.17
CA GLU A 8 -22.60 2.17 27.85
C GLU A 8 -21.81 1.34 26.86
N TYR A 9 -21.07 1.98 25.97
CA TYR A 9 -20.16 1.33 25.03
C TYR A 9 -18.73 1.47 25.55
N VAL A 10 -18.12 0.39 25.94
CA VAL A 10 -16.84 0.36 26.66
C VAL A 10 -15.81 -0.54 25.95
N LEU A 11 -14.55 -0.22 26.13
CA LEU A 11 -13.46 -1.12 25.77
C LEU A 11 -13.29 -2.12 26.92
N ASP A 12 -13.57 -3.38 26.64
CA ASP A 12 -13.40 -4.43 27.63
C ASP A 12 -11.90 -4.67 27.93
N LYS A 13 -11.57 -4.68 29.21
CA LYS A 13 -10.19 -4.76 29.70
C LYS A 13 -9.55 -6.13 29.44
N TYR A 14 -10.33 -7.18 29.37
CA TYR A 14 -9.85 -8.56 29.26
C TYR A 14 -9.76 -9.03 27.82
N SER A 15 -10.73 -8.65 26.99
CA SER A 15 -10.75 -9.05 25.57
C SER A 15 -10.11 -8.05 24.63
N GLY A 16 -9.85 -6.81 25.09
CA GLY A 16 -9.38 -5.72 24.23
C GLY A 16 -10.37 -5.30 23.14
N THR A 17 -11.62 -5.78 23.22
CA THR A 17 -12.68 -5.48 22.26
C THR A 17 -13.67 -4.44 22.80
N TRP A 18 -14.27 -3.70 21.88
CA TRP A 18 -15.37 -2.80 22.23
C TRP A 18 -16.66 -3.61 22.44
N THR A 19 -17.35 -3.36 23.54
CA THR A 19 -18.50 -4.12 24.02
C THR A 19 -19.57 -3.21 24.58
N TRP A 20 -20.79 -3.75 24.76
CA TRP A 20 -21.86 -3.07 25.44
C TRP A 20 -21.91 -3.49 26.92
N LYS A 21 -21.83 -2.50 27.78
CA LYS A 21 -22.03 -2.69 29.21
C LYS A 21 -23.46 -2.23 29.57
N ILE A 22 -24.19 -3.15 30.19
CA ILE A 22 -25.54 -2.92 30.67
C ILE A 22 -25.51 -3.02 32.20
N THR A 23 -25.92 -1.94 32.87
CA THR A 23 -26.04 -1.90 34.32
C THR A 23 -27.46 -1.47 34.67
N GLY A 24 -28.11 -2.15 35.61
CA GLY A 24 -29.48 -1.79 35.95
C GLY A 24 -29.99 -2.48 37.19
N ASP A 25 -31.29 -2.34 37.40
CA ASP A 25 -31.96 -3.07 38.46
C ASP A 25 -31.98 -4.59 38.19
N ARG A 26 -32.55 -5.37 39.13
CA ARG A 26 -32.63 -6.82 39.04
C ARG A 26 -33.35 -7.29 37.77
N ALA A 27 -34.36 -6.55 37.28
CA ALA A 27 -35.13 -6.93 36.09
C ALA A 27 -34.30 -6.73 34.83
N VAL A 28 -33.61 -5.59 34.66
CA VAL A 28 -32.70 -5.32 33.56
C VAL A 28 -31.55 -6.35 33.53
N PHE A 29 -30.96 -6.62 34.69
CA PHE A 29 -29.88 -7.61 34.82
C PHE A 29 -30.32 -9.01 34.38
N MET A 30 -31.49 -9.46 34.84
CA MET A 30 -32.01 -10.80 34.50
C MET A 30 -32.32 -10.95 33.01
N VAL A 31 -32.93 -9.93 32.40
CA VAL A 31 -33.26 -9.93 30.96
C VAL A 31 -32.01 -9.85 30.12
N SER A 32 -31.00 -9.09 30.51
CA SER A 32 -29.76 -8.95 29.76
C SER A 32 -28.95 -10.25 29.71
N LYS A 33 -29.16 -11.19 30.65
CA LYS A 33 -28.55 -12.53 30.62
C LYS A 33 -29.01 -13.43 29.47
N ILE A 34 -30.13 -13.10 28.82
CA ILE A 34 -30.66 -13.86 27.70
C ILE A 34 -29.81 -13.62 26.42
N ILE A 35 -29.03 -12.53 26.37
CA ILE A 35 -28.16 -12.22 25.24
C ILE A 35 -27.06 -13.29 25.16
N PRO A 36 -26.84 -13.91 23.99
CA PRO A 36 -25.79 -14.89 23.81
C PRO A 36 -24.38 -14.32 24.09
N LYS A 37 -23.50 -15.14 24.65
CA LYS A 37 -22.11 -14.77 24.97
C LYS A 37 -22.00 -13.59 25.94
N VAL A 38 -22.90 -13.51 26.91
CA VAL A 38 -22.86 -12.54 28.00
C VAL A 38 -21.81 -12.98 29.03
N TRP A 39 -21.10 -12.00 29.60
CA TRP A 39 -20.27 -12.20 30.82
C TRP A 39 -20.55 -11.10 31.83
N TYR A 40 -20.11 -11.31 33.06
CA TYR A 40 -20.40 -10.40 34.15
C TYR A 40 -19.29 -9.37 34.29
N GLY A 41 -19.68 -8.10 34.54
CA GLY A 41 -18.75 -7.05 34.87
C GLY A 41 -18.37 -7.03 36.36
N ASP A 42 -17.50 -6.11 36.72
CA ASP A 42 -16.98 -5.97 38.10
C ASP A 42 -18.01 -5.37 39.07
N GLY A 43 -19.08 -4.76 38.57
CA GLY A 43 -20.10 -4.09 39.33
C GLY A 43 -21.34 -4.96 39.67
N PRO A 44 -22.11 -4.58 40.68
CA PRO A 44 -23.36 -5.26 40.98
C PRO A 44 -24.38 -5.05 39.85
N ASN A 45 -25.02 -6.14 39.43
CA ASN A 45 -26.00 -6.13 38.33
C ASN A 45 -25.45 -5.57 37.00
N GLU A 46 -24.20 -5.82 36.73
CA GLU A 46 -23.50 -5.43 35.50
C GLU A 46 -23.31 -6.63 34.58
N VAL A 47 -23.67 -6.49 33.33
CA VAL A 47 -23.40 -7.46 32.27
C VAL A 47 -22.70 -6.80 31.10
N ILE A 48 -21.79 -7.53 30.51
CA ILE A 48 -21.07 -7.14 29.32
C ILE A 48 -21.48 -8.09 28.19
N VAL A 49 -21.79 -7.52 27.05
CA VAL A 49 -22.26 -8.27 25.89
C VAL A 49 -21.49 -7.88 24.64
N PRO A 50 -21.28 -8.81 23.70
CA PRO A 50 -20.50 -8.56 22.50
C PRO A 50 -21.13 -7.46 21.64
N ASP A 51 -20.29 -6.80 20.83
CA ASP A 51 -20.73 -5.81 19.88
C ASP A 51 -20.93 -6.44 18.50
N ASP A 52 -22.05 -7.14 18.36
CA ASP A 52 -22.49 -7.69 17.08
C ASP A 52 -23.92 -7.25 16.73
N GLU A 53 -24.32 -7.45 15.47
CA GLU A 53 -25.61 -7.01 14.96
C GLU A 53 -26.80 -7.65 15.70
N ASN A 54 -26.67 -8.94 16.10
CA ASN A 54 -27.73 -9.64 16.82
C ASN A 54 -27.86 -9.11 18.25
N THR A 55 -26.73 -8.87 18.91
CA THR A 55 -26.70 -8.26 20.25
C THR A 55 -27.33 -6.87 20.24
N VAL A 56 -27.01 -6.02 19.26
CA VAL A 56 -27.61 -4.69 19.13
C VAL A 56 -29.13 -4.77 18.93
N LYS A 57 -29.63 -5.72 18.14
CA LYS A 57 -31.07 -5.96 17.99
C LYS A 57 -31.72 -6.37 19.31
N GLN A 58 -31.09 -7.24 20.08
CA GLN A 58 -31.60 -7.67 21.39
C GLN A 58 -31.58 -6.54 22.42
N ILE A 59 -30.50 -5.77 22.47
CA ILE A 59 -30.44 -4.57 23.31
C ILE A 59 -31.59 -3.59 22.97
N LYS A 60 -31.87 -3.41 21.67
CA LYS A 60 -33.00 -2.56 21.24
C LYS A 60 -34.36 -3.05 21.79
N MET A 61 -34.60 -4.35 21.74
CA MET A 61 -35.81 -4.95 22.29
C MET A 61 -35.87 -4.79 23.82
N ILE A 62 -34.74 -4.88 24.51
CA ILE A 62 -34.67 -4.63 25.96
C ILE A 62 -34.96 -3.19 26.27
N LEU A 63 -34.39 -2.23 25.55
CA LEU A 63 -34.63 -0.78 25.73
C LEU A 63 -36.10 -0.37 25.51
N GLU A 64 -36.80 -1.04 24.59
CA GLU A 64 -38.24 -0.81 24.36
C GLU A 64 -39.09 -1.20 25.55
N ARG A 65 -38.68 -2.19 26.32
CA ARG A 65 -39.40 -2.75 27.45
C ARG A 65 -38.92 -2.20 28.82
N TYR A 66 -37.62 -1.94 28.91
CA TYR A 66 -36.94 -1.49 30.13
C TYR A 66 -36.16 -0.21 29.82
N PRO A 67 -36.73 0.96 30.07
CA PRO A 67 -36.08 2.23 29.76
C PRO A 67 -34.76 2.38 30.52
N MET A 68 -33.67 2.54 29.77
CA MET A 68 -32.34 2.77 30.31
C MET A 68 -31.75 4.08 29.78
N GLU A 69 -30.89 4.68 30.55
CA GLU A 69 -30.12 5.83 30.09
C GLU A 69 -28.99 5.36 29.17
N ILE A 70 -28.95 5.87 27.94
CA ILE A 70 -27.91 5.55 26.99
C ILE A 70 -26.77 6.56 27.16
N LEU A 71 -25.69 6.16 27.83
CA LEU A 71 -24.53 7.00 28.07
C LEU A 71 -23.73 7.25 26.78
N SER A 72 -23.64 6.26 25.94
CA SER A 72 -22.95 6.33 24.63
C SER A 72 -23.93 6.61 23.48
N LYS A 73 -24.71 7.70 23.56
CA LYS A 73 -25.82 8.04 22.64
C LYS A 73 -25.40 8.03 21.16
N SER A 74 -24.29 8.66 20.80
CA SER A 74 -23.83 8.75 19.43
C SER A 74 -23.45 7.38 18.83
N VAL A 75 -22.86 6.52 19.66
CA VAL A 75 -22.51 5.14 19.26
C VAL A 75 -23.76 4.31 19.09
N TRP A 76 -24.70 4.41 20.06
CA TRP A 76 -25.98 3.70 20.01
C TRP A 76 -26.79 4.07 18.77
N GLN A 77 -26.97 5.36 18.51
CA GLN A 77 -27.71 5.84 17.32
C GLN A 77 -27.12 5.29 16.03
N ARG A 78 -25.82 5.21 15.94
CA ARG A 78 -25.12 4.70 14.77
C ARG A 78 -25.27 3.18 14.62
N LYS A 79 -25.16 2.42 15.71
CA LYS A 79 -25.20 0.95 15.69
C LYS A 79 -26.61 0.37 15.67
N SER A 80 -27.56 1.03 16.29
CA SER A 80 -28.97 0.66 16.27
C SER A 80 -29.71 1.09 14.99
N SER A 81 -29.12 1.97 14.19
CA SER A 81 -29.65 2.38 12.89
C SER A 81 -29.03 1.53 11.77
N PRO A 82 -29.81 0.98 10.84
CA PRO A 82 -29.30 0.12 9.77
C PRO A 82 -28.45 0.84 8.71
N VAL A 83 -28.15 2.14 8.90
CA VAL A 83 -27.45 2.96 7.90
C VAL A 83 -26.24 3.63 8.52
N LEU A 84 -25.12 2.93 8.53
CA LEU A 84 -23.85 3.41 9.07
C LEU A 84 -23.02 4.27 8.12
N ILE A 85 -23.29 4.18 6.84
CA ILE A 85 -22.66 4.99 5.82
C ILE A 85 -23.77 5.86 5.24
N LYS A 86 -23.61 7.19 5.33
CA LYS A 86 -24.54 8.14 4.69
C LYS A 86 -24.86 7.58 3.31
N LYS A 87 -26.17 7.45 2.95
CA LYS A 87 -26.62 6.96 1.64
C LYS A 87 -25.91 7.72 0.52
N GLN A 88 -24.76 7.23 0.15
CA GLN A 88 -24.00 7.73 -0.98
C GLN A 88 -24.36 6.87 -2.18
N LYS A 89 -24.46 7.51 -3.36
CA LYS A 89 -24.71 6.79 -4.60
C LYS A 89 -23.60 5.75 -4.79
N SER A 90 -23.98 4.48 -4.92
CA SER A 90 -23.05 3.42 -5.27
C SER A 90 -22.48 3.65 -6.66
N VAL A 91 -21.19 3.43 -6.84
CA VAL A 91 -20.56 3.47 -8.15
C VAL A 91 -20.78 2.12 -8.82
N LYS A 92 -21.77 2.04 -9.71
CA LYS A 92 -21.99 0.84 -10.53
C LYS A 92 -21.08 0.91 -11.75
N ILE A 93 -20.17 -0.05 -11.87
CA ILE A 93 -19.31 -0.21 -13.05
C ILE A 93 -20.07 -1.08 -14.06
N GLU A 94 -20.19 -0.60 -15.28
CA GLU A 94 -20.75 -1.39 -16.38
C GLU A 94 -19.66 -2.31 -16.92
N LYS A 95 -19.91 -3.61 -16.94
CA LYS A 95 -19.05 -4.55 -17.66
C LYS A 95 -19.03 -4.14 -19.14
N LEU A 96 -17.82 -4.14 -19.73
CA LEU A 96 -17.58 -3.65 -21.09
C LEU A 96 -17.94 -2.17 -21.27
N SER A 97 -17.49 -1.32 -20.35
CA SER A 97 -17.74 0.12 -20.44
C SER A 97 -17.32 0.70 -21.78
N LYS A 98 -18.22 1.53 -22.35
CA LYS A 98 -17.97 2.30 -23.58
C LYS A 98 -17.29 3.64 -23.30
N ALA A 99 -16.80 3.87 -22.08
CA ALA A 99 -16.13 5.12 -21.73
C ALA A 99 -14.95 5.38 -22.67
N LYS A 100 -14.92 6.59 -23.22
CA LYS A 100 -13.84 7.05 -24.09
C LYS A 100 -13.09 8.16 -23.37
N PRO A 101 -11.76 8.16 -23.39
CA PRO A 101 -11.00 9.27 -22.85
C PRO A 101 -11.27 10.55 -23.65
N GLY A 102 -11.09 11.69 -22.99
CA GLY A 102 -11.20 12.99 -23.64
C GLY A 102 -10.14 13.19 -24.75
N LYS A 103 -10.38 14.13 -25.65
CA LYS A 103 -9.50 14.40 -26.81
C LYS A 103 -8.05 14.74 -26.44
N GLN A 104 -7.79 15.13 -25.20
CA GLN A 104 -6.45 15.41 -24.67
C GLN A 104 -5.63 14.12 -24.42
N PHE A 105 -6.25 12.95 -24.41
CA PHE A 105 -5.57 11.68 -24.23
C PHE A 105 -4.97 11.17 -25.55
N ARG A 106 -3.74 10.64 -25.49
CA ARG A 106 -3.07 9.92 -26.60
C ARG A 106 -3.13 8.43 -26.36
N GLY A 107 -3.44 7.66 -27.39
CA GLY A 107 -3.44 6.20 -27.34
C GLY A 107 -4.80 5.58 -27.06
N ASN A 108 -4.80 4.28 -26.86
CA ASN A 108 -6.00 3.47 -26.67
C ASN A 108 -6.02 2.80 -25.30
N LEU A 109 -7.17 2.78 -24.66
CA LEU A 109 -7.40 2.06 -23.42
C LEU A 109 -7.83 0.61 -23.69
N LEU A 110 -7.28 -0.33 -22.95
CA LEU A 110 -7.80 -1.69 -22.88
C LEU A 110 -9.20 -1.71 -22.25
N ASN A 111 -9.98 -2.76 -22.47
CA ASN A 111 -11.38 -2.80 -22.02
C ASN A 111 -11.52 -2.57 -20.51
N PHE A 112 -10.74 -3.26 -19.72
CA PHE A 112 -10.74 -3.05 -18.27
C PHE A 112 -10.23 -1.66 -17.86
N GLN A 113 -9.34 -1.02 -18.64
CA GLN A 113 -8.92 0.36 -18.39
C GLN A 113 -10.05 1.36 -18.69
N LYS A 114 -10.90 1.07 -19.66
CA LYS A 114 -12.14 1.86 -19.90
C LYS A 114 -13.11 1.75 -18.73
N GLU A 115 -13.22 0.56 -18.12
CA GLU A 115 -14.00 0.38 -16.88
C GLU A 115 -13.41 1.22 -15.72
N GLY A 116 -12.07 1.29 -15.60
CA GLY A 116 -11.41 2.14 -14.62
C GLY A 116 -11.65 3.62 -14.86
N LEU A 117 -11.64 4.06 -16.11
CA LEU A 117 -12.02 5.42 -16.49
C LEU A 117 -13.48 5.71 -16.12
N ASP A 118 -14.40 4.80 -16.45
CA ASP A 118 -15.83 4.90 -16.11
C ASP A 118 -16.04 5.04 -14.59
N PHE A 119 -15.31 4.22 -13.82
CA PHE A 119 -15.31 4.30 -12.36
C PHE A 119 -14.84 5.67 -11.85
N LEU A 120 -13.74 6.21 -12.37
CA LEU A 120 -13.23 7.52 -12.00
C LEU A 120 -14.21 8.65 -12.36
N LEU A 121 -14.85 8.58 -13.52
CA LEU A 121 -15.86 9.54 -13.94
C LEU A 121 -17.09 9.50 -13.02
N LYS A 122 -17.58 8.30 -12.71
CA LYS A 122 -18.76 8.10 -11.83
C LYS A 122 -18.48 8.45 -10.37
N SER A 123 -17.25 8.27 -9.90
CA SER A 123 -16.80 8.68 -8.56
C SER A 123 -16.41 10.15 -8.46
N THR A 124 -16.60 10.91 -9.56
CA THR A 124 -16.18 12.33 -9.65
C THR A 124 -14.72 12.56 -9.23
N GLY A 125 -13.83 11.62 -9.60
CA GLY A 125 -12.41 11.71 -9.36
C GLY A 125 -11.99 11.67 -7.88
N ASN A 126 -12.86 11.23 -6.98
CA ASN A 126 -12.53 11.03 -5.57
C ASN A 126 -12.53 9.52 -5.26
N ALA A 127 -11.43 8.86 -5.60
CA ALA A 127 -11.38 7.40 -5.68
C ALA A 127 -10.00 6.81 -5.42
N LEU A 128 -10.02 5.52 -5.10
CA LEU A 128 -8.85 4.66 -4.95
C LEU A 128 -8.82 3.62 -6.06
N LEU A 129 -7.88 3.73 -6.98
CA LEU A 129 -7.55 2.66 -7.92
C LEU A 129 -6.61 1.66 -7.25
N ALA A 130 -7.16 0.56 -6.80
CA ALA A 130 -6.46 -0.49 -6.07
C ALA A 130 -6.18 -1.74 -6.94
N ASP A 131 -6.17 -1.59 -8.26
CA ASP A 131 -5.84 -2.62 -9.22
C ASP A 131 -4.44 -3.21 -8.97
N ASP A 132 -4.27 -4.46 -9.29
CA ASP A 132 -2.97 -5.11 -9.22
C ASP A 132 -1.91 -4.32 -9.99
N MET A 133 -0.66 -4.47 -9.61
CA MET A 133 0.46 -3.79 -10.27
C MET A 133 0.54 -4.18 -11.74
N GLY A 134 0.90 -3.23 -12.60
CA GLY A 134 1.01 -3.45 -14.04
C GLY A 134 -0.30 -3.38 -14.83
N LEU A 135 -1.46 -3.12 -14.21
CA LEU A 135 -2.73 -2.90 -14.90
C LEU A 135 -2.91 -1.47 -15.45
N GLY A 136 -1.88 -0.63 -15.38
CA GLY A 136 -1.90 0.71 -15.99
C GLY A 136 -2.75 1.72 -15.21
N LYS A 137 -2.68 1.73 -13.87
CA LYS A 137 -3.35 2.74 -13.03
C LYS A 137 -3.01 4.16 -13.44
N THR A 138 -1.75 4.44 -13.76
CA THR A 138 -1.27 5.74 -14.28
C THR A 138 -2.02 6.13 -15.55
N VAL A 139 -2.11 5.22 -16.52
CA VAL A 139 -2.79 5.45 -17.80
C VAL A 139 -4.27 5.74 -17.61
N GLN A 140 -4.96 4.98 -16.74
CA GLN A 140 -6.36 5.20 -16.38
C GLN A 140 -6.57 6.57 -15.75
N THR A 141 -5.66 6.99 -14.87
CA THR A 141 -5.70 8.31 -14.23
C THR A 141 -5.47 9.43 -15.23
N LEU A 142 -4.49 9.31 -16.12
CA LEU A 142 -4.25 10.31 -17.18
C LEU A 142 -5.43 10.40 -18.16
N ALA A 143 -6.08 9.28 -18.48
CA ALA A 143 -7.29 9.27 -19.27
C ALA A 143 -8.44 10.03 -18.59
N TYR A 144 -8.57 9.91 -17.25
CA TYR A 144 -9.53 10.70 -16.47
C TYR A 144 -9.19 12.19 -16.52
N ILE A 145 -7.92 12.58 -16.27
CA ILE A 145 -7.47 13.99 -16.35
C ILE A 145 -7.77 14.59 -17.74
N ALA A 146 -7.56 13.82 -18.80
CA ALA A 146 -7.87 14.23 -20.17
C ALA A 146 -9.36 14.42 -20.42
N SER A 147 -10.21 13.70 -19.70
CA SER A 147 -11.67 13.74 -19.85
C SER A 147 -12.32 14.87 -19.05
N GLU A 148 -11.69 15.26 -17.92
CA GLU A 148 -12.24 16.26 -17.02
C GLU A 148 -11.70 17.67 -17.36
N LYS A 149 -12.61 18.58 -17.75
CA LYS A 149 -12.22 19.91 -18.23
C LYS A 149 -11.53 20.77 -17.17
N GLN A 150 -11.88 20.60 -15.92
CA GLN A 150 -11.40 21.39 -14.77
C GLN A 150 -10.34 20.66 -13.95
N SER A 151 -9.68 19.65 -14.50
CA SER A 151 -8.71 18.82 -13.79
C SER A 151 -7.34 19.48 -13.58
N LEU A 152 -6.97 20.45 -14.40
CA LEU A 152 -5.67 21.14 -14.33
C LEU A 152 -5.72 22.39 -13.45
N PRO A 153 -4.64 22.78 -12.75
CA PRO A 153 -3.37 22.05 -12.60
C PRO A 153 -3.45 20.81 -11.69
N VAL A 154 -2.56 19.86 -11.91
CA VAL A 154 -2.46 18.58 -11.17
C VAL A 154 -1.22 18.58 -10.28
N LEU A 155 -1.38 18.17 -9.03
CA LEU A 155 -0.28 17.77 -8.15
C LEU A 155 -0.18 16.26 -8.09
N VAL A 156 0.93 15.69 -8.55
CA VAL A 156 1.26 14.26 -8.42
C VAL A 156 2.24 14.11 -7.28
N VAL A 157 1.84 13.35 -6.26
CA VAL A 157 2.68 12.95 -5.14
C VAL A 157 3.02 11.48 -5.29
N ALA A 158 4.29 11.18 -5.44
CA ALA A 158 4.74 9.83 -5.77
C ALA A 158 6.09 9.50 -5.08
N PRO A 159 6.48 8.23 -4.98
CA PRO A 159 7.82 7.87 -4.52
C PRO A 159 8.91 8.52 -5.40
N LEU A 160 10.04 8.90 -4.78
CA LEU A 160 11.14 9.62 -5.46
C LEU A 160 11.56 8.96 -6.78
N VAL A 161 11.62 7.64 -6.80
CA VAL A 161 12.07 6.85 -7.95
C VAL A 161 11.07 6.82 -9.12
N THR A 162 9.81 7.20 -8.90
CA THR A 162 8.76 7.22 -9.94
C THR A 162 8.51 8.59 -10.55
N LEU A 163 9.09 9.66 -10.03
CA LEU A 163 8.81 11.03 -10.48
C LEU A 163 9.08 11.22 -11.99
N LYS A 164 10.24 10.73 -12.47
CA LYS A 164 10.56 10.79 -13.91
C LYS A 164 9.64 9.91 -14.76
N ASN A 165 9.24 8.76 -14.23
CA ASN A 165 8.29 7.90 -14.93
C ASN A 165 6.94 8.60 -15.11
N TRP A 166 6.44 9.28 -14.07
CA TRP A 166 5.23 10.09 -14.17
C TRP A 166 5.35 11.17 -15.26
N GLN A 167 6.48 11.89 -15.29
CA GLN A 167 6.73 12.91 -16.31
C GLN A 167 6.70 12.30 -17.72
N ARG A 168 7.36 11.15 -17.94
CA ARG A 168 7.35 10.45 -19.22
C ARG A 168 5.96 9.98 -19.64
N GLU A 169 5.21 9.39 -18.70
CA GLU A 169 3.85 8.93 -18.97
C GLU A 169 2.90 10.09 -19.31
N ILE A 170 3.05 11.24 -18.64
CA ILE A 170 2.29 12.47 -18.99
C ILE A 170 2.61 12.90 -20.41
N ILE A 171 3.89 13.02 -20.77
CA ILE A 171 4.32 13.43 -22.12
C ILE A 171 3.82 12.42 -23.16
N ARG A 172 3.86 11.13 -22.85
CA ARG A 172 3.46 10.04 -23.75
C ARG A 172 1.95 10.00 -24.00
N PHE A 173 1.13 10.17 -22.94
CA PHE A 173 -0.30 9.92 -23.00
C PHE A 173 -1.16 11.17 -23.01
N MET A 174 -0.58 12.36 -22.88
CA MET A 174 -1.34 13.60 -22.82
C MET A 174 -0.94 14.57 -23.92
N LYS A 175 -1.94 15.31 -24.44
CA LYS A 175 -1.77 16.47 -25.33
C LYS A 175 -1.96 17.75 -24.52
N LYS A 176 -1.29 18.82 -24.90
CA LYS A 176 -1.44 20.13 -24.26
C LYS A 176 -2.82 20.72 -24.52
N ARG A 177 -3.37 21.36 -23.50
CA ARG A 177 -4.56 22.19 -23.61
C ARG A 177 -4.15 23.65 -23.43
N SER A 178 -4.48 24.50 -24.39
CA SER A 178 -4.24 25.94 -24.27
C SER A 178 -5.19 26.57 -23.25
N LYS A 179 -4.89 27.81 -22.81
CA LYS A 179 -5.71 28.57 -21.84
C LYS A 179 -7.17 28.76 -22.27
N ASN A 180 -7.43 28.83 -23.56
CA ASN A 180 -8.79 28.91 -24.15
C ASN A 180 -9.40 27.51 -24.46
N GLY A 181 -8.80 26.42 -23.96
CA GLY A 181 -9.37 25.07 -24.02
C GLY A 181 -9.09 24.30 -25.33
N ARG A 182 -8.38 24.88 -26.29
CA ARG A 182 -8.01 24.21 -27.54
C ARG A 182 -6.92 23.15 -27.28
N ILE A 183 -7.06 21.98 -27.90
CA ILE A 183 -6.04 20.92 -27.86
C ILE A 183 -4.96 21.21 -28.90
N ILE A 184 -3.71 21.12 -28.48
CA ILE A 184 -2.52 21.25 -29.34
C ILE A 184 -2.02 19.82 -29.57
N GLU A 185 -2.14 19.33 -30.80
CA GLU A 185 -1.94 17.91 -31.12
C GLU A 185 -0.50 17.43 -30.89
N ASP A 186 0.47 18.25 -31.28
CA ASP A 186 1.91 17.87 -31.27
C ASP A 186 2.64 18.29 -29.99
N ASP A 187 1.95 18.92 -29.04
CA ASP A 187 2.54 19.39 -27.80
C ASP A 187 2.06 18.60 -26.58
N ALA A 188 2.88 18.51 -25.55
CA ALA A 188 2.57 17.88 -24.29
C ALA A 188 2.28 18.93 -23.20
N PRO A 189 1.53 18.57 -22.12
CA PRO A 189 1.35 19.44 -20.98
C PRO A 189 2.68 19.86 -20.36
N THR A 190 2.72 21.06 -19.81
CA THR A 190 3.90 21.54 -19.07
C THR A 190 4.03 20.81 -17.74
N THR A 191 5.25 20.34 -17.43
CA THR A 191 5.51 19.57 -16.22
C THR A 191 6.71 20.09 -15.47
N THR A 192 6.67 20.06 -14.14
CA THR A 192 7.84 20.35 -13.30
C THR A 192 8.06 19.27 -12.24
N LEU A 193 9.33 18.95 -11.99
CA LEU A 193 9.76 18.01 -10.93
C LEU A 193 10.27 18.83 -9.75
N ILE A 194 9.57 18.79 -8.62
CA ILE A 194 9.99 19.44 -7.38
C ILE A 194 10.93 18.48 -6.64
N ARG A 195 12.25 18.73 -6.76
CA ARG A 195 13.30 17.82 -6.27
C ARG A 195 14.06 18.34 -5.05
N THR A 196 13.92 19.60 -4.73
CA THR A 196 14.63 20.26 -3.62
C THR A 196 13.65 20.83 -2.61
N GLY A 197 14.09 20.86 -1.34
CA GLY A 197 13.33 21.54 -0.28
C GLY A 197 13.59 23.05 -0.20
N LYS A 198 14.31 23.62 -1.16
CA LYS A 198 14.54 25.08 -1.22
C LYS A 198 13.26 25.78 -1.64
N ASN A 199 12.96 26.88 -0.99
CA ASN A 199 11.82 27.76 -1.31
C ASN A 199 12.14 28.58 -2.58
N GLU A 200 11.97 27.95 -3.73
CA GLU A 200 12.06 28.61 -5.02
C GLU A 200 10.64 28.75 -5.57
N PRO A 201 10.30 29.91 -6.16
CA PRO A 201 8.99 30.10 -6.77
C PRO A 201 8.70 29.00 -7.79
N LEU A 202 7.56 28.35 -7.64
CA LEU A 202 7.07 27.40 -8.61
C LEU A 202 6.36 28.17 -9.71
N GLY A 203 6.86 28.06 -10.95
CA GLY A 203 6.23 28.63 -12.13
C GLY A 203 4.84 28.04 -12.41
N ASP A 204 4.21 28.49 -13.49
CA ASP A 204 2.86 28.04 -13.90
C ASP A 204 2.98 26.80 -14.79
N PHE A 205 2.59 25.64 -14.26
CA PHE A 205 2.67 24.34 -14.93
C PHE A 205 1.32 23.61 -14.88
N ASP A 206 1.07 22.77 -15.88
CA ASP A 206 -0.09 21.88 -15.89
C ASP A 206 0.04 20.75 -14.86
N PHE A 207 1.27 20.23 -14.66
CA PHE A 207 1.57 19.17 -13.72
C PHE A 207 2.78 19.51 -12.83
N TYR A 208 2.57 19.41 -11.54
CA TYR A 208 3.60 19.47 -10.50
C TYR A 208 3.82 18.06 -9.96
N ILE A 209 5.05 17.58 -9.93
CA ILE A 209 5.39 16.22 -9.52
C ILE A 209 6.39 16.30 -8.36
N ILE A 210 6.05 15.75 -7.21
CA ILE A 210 6.82 15.84 -5.97
C ILE A 210 6.86 14.50 -5.24
N ASN A 211 7.90 14.25 -4.44
CA ASN A 211 7.93 13.10 -3.55
C ASN A 211 7.30 13.40 -2.18
N TYR A 212 6.91 12.34 -1.47
CA TYR A 212 6.29 12.44 -0.16
C TYR A 212 7.16 13.13 0.91
N GLU A 213 8.48 12.99 0.82
CA GLU A 213 9.44 13.51 1.81
C GLU A 213 9.59 15.02 1.75
N LEU A 214 9.39 15.61 0.57
CA LEU A 214 9.49 17.06 0.36
C LEU A 214 8.21 17.82 0.67
N LEU A 215 7.07 17.16 0.79
CA LEU A 215 5.77 17.81 0.97
C LEU A 215 5.74 18.81 2.11
N LYS A 216 6.25 18.43 3.29
CA LYS A 216 6.25 19.33 4.44
C LYS A 216 7.09 20.58 4.18
N LYS A 217 8.26 20.43 3.54
CA LYS A 217 9.18 21.53 3.25
C LYS A 217 8.65 22.49 2.20
N ARG A 218 7.82 22.00 1.27
CA ARG A 218 7.27 22.78 0.16
C ARG A 218 5.78 23.09 0.31
N LEU A 219 5.21 22.86 1.50
CA LEU A 219 3.77 22.96 1.72
C LEU A 219 3.23 24.38 1.46
N ASP A 220 3.96 25.41 1.88
CA ASP A 220 3.54 26.79 1.69
C ASP A 220 3.58 27.21 0.22
N ASP A 221 4.60 26.76 -0.54
CA ASP A 221 4.67 27.00 -1.98
C ASP A 221 3.53 26.30 -2.72
N ILE A 222 3.29 25.02 -2.38
CA ILE A 222 2.21 24.21 -2.98
C ILE A 222 0.84 24.81 -2.64
N SER A 223 0.65 25.32 -1.42
CA SER A 223 -0.62 25.93 -1.00
C SER A 223 -0.97 27.21 -1.78
N ARG A 224 0.01 27.86 -2.37
CA ARG A 224 -0.20 29.05 -3.26
C ARG A 224 -0.60 28.66 -4.67
N LEU A 225 -0.35 27.40 -5.08
CA LEU A 225 -0.76 26.88 -6.37
C LEU A 225 -2.27 26.59 -6.36
N LYS A 226 -2.94 26.90 -7.46
CA LYS A 226 -4.38 26.65 -7.63
C LYS A 226 -4.63 25.19 -8.05
N ILE A 227 -4.07 24.22 -7.33
CA ILE A 227 -4.19 22.80 -7.64
C ILE A 227 -5.66 22.38 -7.66
N ARG A 228 -6.09 21.77 -8.76
CA ARG A 228 -7.44 21.24 -8.94
C ARG A 228 -7.51 19.74 -8.67
N THR A 229 -6.46 19.02 -9.01
CA THR A 229 -6.39 17.55 -8.83
C THR A 229 -5.17 17.16 -8.01
N LEU A 230 -5.40 16.35 -7.00
CA LEU A 230 -4.37 15.69 -6.21
C LEU A 230 -4.32 14.21 -6.58
N ILE A 231 -3.17 13.73 -7.03
CA ILE A 231 -2.89 12.31 -7.28
C ILE A 231 -1.86 11.84 -6.25
N CYS A 232 -2.17 10.77 -5.52
CA CYS A 232 -1.28 10.12 -4.58
C CYS A 232 -0.91 8.73 -5.11
N ASP A 233 0.26 8.58 -5.71
CA ASP A 233 0.77 7.30 -6.18
C ASP A 233 1.43 6.52 -5.04
N GLU A 234 1.25 5.19 -5.01
CA GLU A 234 1.60 4.33 -3.87
C GLU A 234 1.04 4.92 -2.56
N VAL A 235 -0.27 5.17 -2.56
CA VAL A 235 -0.97 5.90 -1.50
C VAL A 235 -0.85 5.27 -0.11
N GLN A 236 -0.41 4.01 0.00
CA GLN A 236 -0.08 3.36 1.27
C GLN A 236 1.07 4.06 2.04
N HIS A 237 1.81 4.98 1.42
CA HIS A 237 2.71 5.88 2.14
C HIS A 237 1.97 6.78 3.16
N LEU A 238 0.67 6.95 3.02
CA LEU A 238 -0.20 7.75 3.88
C LEU A 238 -0.98 6.94 4.92
N ARG A 239 -0.66 5.66 5.08
CA ARG A 239 -1.36 4.70 5.97
C ARG A 239 -1.37 5.06 7.47
N SER A 240 -0.55 6.00 7.90
CA SER A 240 -0.48 6.43 9.30
C SER A 240 -0.83 7.92 9.44
N LYS A 241 -1.89 8.21 10.19
CA LYS A 241 -2.38 9.57 10.47
C LYS A 241 -1.43 10.44 11.29
N THR A 242 -0.44 9.84 11.95
CA THR A 242 0.53 10.55 12.80
C THR A 242 1.74 11.06 12.01
N THR A 243 1.86 10.72 10.73
CA THR A 243 3.00 11.10 9.92
C THR A 243 2.88 12.52 9.38
N GLN A 244 4.04 13.19 9.24
CA GLN A 244 4.10 14.51 8.63
C GLN A 244 3.60 14.51 7.17
N LYS A 245 3.77 13.39 6.45
CA LYS A 245 3.28 13.19 5.09
C LYS A 245 1.75 13.27 5.04
N TYR A 246 1.08 12.54 5.94
CA TYR A 246 -0.36 12.57 6.04
C TYR A 246 -0.88 13.97 6.36
N THR A 247 -0.30 14.65 7.36
CA THR A 247 -0.72 16.00 7.75
C THR A 247 -0.58 17.00 6.61
N ALA A 248 0.53 16.95 5.87
CA ALA A 248 0.76 17.83 4.72
C ALA A 248 -0.26 17.56 3.59
N ILE A 249 -0.46 16.29 3.22
CA ILE A 249 -1.44 15.93 2.20
C ILE A 249 -2.86 16.28 2.62
N LYS A 250 -3.23 16.06 3.87
CA LYS A 250 -4.56 16.40 4.38
C LYS A 250 -4.84 17.90 4.28
N LYS A 251 -3.83 18.74 4.55
CA LYS A 251 -3.96 20.20 4.38
C LYS A 251 -4.18 20.57 2.90
N ILE A 252 -3.43 19.96 1.98
CA ILE A 252 -3.60 20.19 0.53
C ILE A 252 -4.98 19.68 0.07
N ALA A 253 -5.33 18.45 0.40
CA ALA A 253 -6.60 17.83 0.02
C ALA A 253 -7.84 18.54 0.58
N GLY A 254 -7.70 19.19 1.74
CA GLY A 254 -8.77 19.96 2.40
C GLY A 254 -8.99 21.35 1.81
N SER A 255 -8.20 21.79 0.84
CA SER A 255 -8.43 23.06 0.15
C SER A 255 -9.68 23.00 -0.72
N ASP A 256 -10.54 24.03 -0.65
CA ASP A 256 -11.78 24.13 -1.43
C ASP A 256 -11.53 24.13 -2.95
N ILE A 257 -10.31 24.40 -3.37
CA ILE A 257 -9.91 24.42 -4.78
C ILE A 257 -9.67 23.00 -5.31
N VAL A 258 -9.27 22.06 -4.44
CA VAL A 258 -8.97 20.67 -4.84
C VAL A 258 -10.28 19.89 -5.01
N ASN A 259 -10.68 19.72 -6.25
CA ASN A 259 -11.93 19.04 -6.59
C ASN A 259 -11.79 17.52 -6.66
N TYR A 260 -10.62 17.03 -7.12
CA TYR A 260 -10.39 15.63 -7.43
C TYR A 260 -9.21 15.08 -6.62
N ARG A 261 -9.40 13.91 -6.01
CA ARG A 261 -8.41 13.25 -5.14
C ARG A 261 -8.31 11.77 -5.50
N ILE A 262 -7.27 11.40 -6.24
CA ILE A 262 -7.09 10.04 -6.75
C ILE A 262 -5.93 9.37 -6.03
N GLY A 263 -6.20 8.24 -5.38
CA GLY A 263 -5.19 7.37 -4.81
C GLY A 263 -4.89 6.18 -5.71
N LEU A 264 -3.63 5.81 -5.85
CA LEU A 264 -3.19 4.65 -6.61
C LEU A 264 -2.40 3.72 -5.71
N SER A 265 -2.73 2.44 -5.69
CA SER A 265 -1.97 1.41 -4.97
C SER A 265 -2.25 0.02 -5.52
N GLY A 266 -1.24 -0.84 -5.60
CA GLY A 266 -1.45 -2.28 -5.78
C GLY A 266 -1.78 -3.00 -4.47
N THR A 267 -1.40 -2.39 -3.34
CA THR A 267 -1.54 -2.93 -1.97
C THR A 267 -1.99 -1.84 -1.01
N PRO A 268 -3.27 -1.42 -1.05
CA PRO A 268 -3.77 -0.30 -0.25
C PRO A 268 -3.75 -0.57 1.27
N ILE A 269 -3.78 -1.83 1.66
CA ILE A 269 -3.62 -2.30 3.05
C ILE A 269 -2.35 -3.14 3.09
N TYR A 270 -1.39 -2.75 3.94
CA TYR A 270 -0.08 -3.38 4.02
C TYR A 270 0.04 -4.37 5.18
N ASN A 271 -0.29 -3.92 6.40
CA ASN A 271 -0.19 -4.75 7.62
C ASN A 271 -1.53 -4.93 8.32
N HIS A 272 -2.30 -3.86 8.47
CA HIS A 272 -3.52 -3.86 9.27
C HIS A 272 -4.66 -3.17 8.53
N GLY A 273 -5.86 -3.71 8.63
CA GLY A 273 -7.03 -3.16 7.94
C GLY A 273 -7.34 -1.70 8.30
N SER A 274 -6.94 -1.23 9.48
CA SER A 274 -7.12 0.16 9.90
C SER A 274 -6.26 1.18 9.13
N GLU A 275 -5.23 0.72 8.42
CA GLU A 275 -4.40 1.56 7.55
C GLU A 275 -5.19 2.18 6.38
N ILE A 276 -6.35 1.63 6.06
CA ILE A 276 -7.21 2.17 5.00
C ILE A 276 -7.88 3.49 5.39
N TRP A 277 -8.14 3.71 6.68
CA TRP A 277 -8.85 4.91 7.13
C TRP A 277 -8.14 6.22 6.76
N PRO A 278 -6.82 6.43 7.03
CA PRO A 278 -6.14 7.66 6.64
C PRO A 278 -6.13 7.90 5.13
N ILE A 279 -6.07 6.83 4.34
CA ILE A 279 -6.12 6.91 2.88
C ILE A 279 -7.48 7.42 2.43
N VAL A 280 -8.55 6.83 2.95
CA VAL A 280 -9.92 7.21 2.61
C VAL A 280 -10.27 8.60 3.13
N ASP A 281 -9.76 9.00 4.30
CA ASP A 281 -9.96 10.33 4.87
C ASP A 281 -9.36 11.45 3.99
N ILE A 282 -8.31 11.17 3.23
CA ILE A 282 -7.73 12.09 2.25
C ILE A 282 -8.57 12.11 0.97
N LEU A 283 -8.91 10.94 0.43
CA LEU A 283 -9.58 10.82 -0.87
C LEU A 283 -11.05 11.24 -0.81
N LYS A 284 -11.73 10.93 0.29
CA LYS A 284 -13.15 11.21 0.50
C LYS A 284 -13.40 11.50 1.98
N PRO A 285 -13.10 12.72 2.44
CA PRO A 285 -13.22 13.09 3.85
C PRO A 285 -14.60 12.78 4.44
N GLY A 286 -14.62 12.20 5.64
CA GLY A 286 -15.83 11.86 6.36
C GLY A 286 -16.58 10.61 5.87
N PHE A 287 -16.11 9.92 4.81
CA PHE A 287 -16.75 8.70 4.30
C PHE A 287 -16.78 7.57 5.35
N LEU A 288 -15.68 7.34 6.06
CA LEU A 288 -15.58 6.36 7.14
C LEU A 288 -15.82 6.95 8.54
N GLY A 289 -16.31 8.18 8.63
CA GLY A 289 -16.43 8.90 9.90
C GLY A 289 -15.08 9.36 10.47
N SER A 290 -15.05 9.78 11.73
CA SER A 290 -13.81 10.05 12.45
C SER A 290 -13.02 8.75 12.67
N PHE A 291 -11.72 8.85 12.92
CA PHE A 291 -10.90 7.65 13.22
C PHE A 291 -11.39 6.90 14.48
N LYS A 292 -11.87 7.64 15.48
CA LYS A 292 -12.45 7.04 16.68
C LYS A 292 -13.69 6.22 16.32
N GLU A 293 -14.62 6.79 15.56
CA GLU A 293 -15.84 6.10 15.11
C GLU A 293 -15.52 4.88 14.23
N PHE A 294 -14.54 4.99 13.35
CA PHE A 294 -14.09 3.86 12.54
C PHE A 294 -13.55 2.74 13.42
N CYS A 295 -12.70 3.06 14.41
CA CYS A 295 -12.16 2.07 15.33
C CYS A 295 -13.24 1.40 16.16
N GLU A 296 -14.14 2.17 16.73
CA GLU A 296 -15.26 1.66 17.54
C GLU A 296 -16.16 0.68 16.76
N TYR A 297 -16.29 0.87 15.45
CA TYR A 297 -17.17 0.03 14.63
C TYR A 297 -16.46 -1.14 13.96
N PHE A 298 -15.26 -0.91 13.44
CA PHE A 298 -14.56 -1.89 12.62
C PHE A 298 -13.39 -2.60 13.31
N CYS A 299 -12.86 -2.06 14.44
CA CYS A 299 -11.60 -2.52 14.99
C CYS A 299 -11.72 -2.99 16.45
N TYR A 300 -10.71 -3.77 16.84
CA TYR A 300 -10.32 -3.96 18.23
C TYR A 300 -8.91 -3.42 18.45
N MET A 301 -8.55 -3.14 19.68
CA MET A 301 -7.19 -2.72 20.04
C MET A 301 -6.40 -3.96 20.48
N ASN A 302 -5.26 -4.20 19.85
CA ASN A 302 -4.37 -5.28 20.30
C ASN A 302 -3.52 -4.81 21.50
N ASP A 303 -2.76 -5.75 22.10
CA ASP A 303 -1.89 -5.52 23.28
C ASP A 303 -0.86 -4.39 23.09
N LYS A 304 -0.53 -4.09 21.84
CA LYS A 304 0.39 -3.00 21.46
C LYS A 304 -0.33 -1.66 21.20
N GLY A 305 -1.61 -1.54 21.55
CA GLY A 305 -2.42 -0.36 21.33
C GLY A 305 -2.69 -0.03 19.86
N ARG A 306 -2.65 -1.01 18.95
CA ARG A 306 -2.92 -0.85 17.51
C ARG A 306 -4.33 -1.28 17.18
N ALA A 307 -5.02 -0.47 16.38
CA ALA A 307 -6.35 -0.79 15.89
C ALA A 307 -6.26 -1.85 14.77
N ILE A 308 -6.88 -3.00 14.99
CA ILE A 308 -6.94 -4.12 14.06
C ILE A 308 -8.39 -4.30 13.62
N VAL A 309 -8.66 -4.40 12.33
CA VAL A 309 -10.02 -4.65 11.83
C VAL A 309 -10.48 -6.04 12.23
N LEU A 310 -11.64 -6.10 12.89
CA LEU A 310 -12.31 -7.34 13.28
C LEU A 310 -12.53 -8.25 12.08
N GLU A 311 -12.30 -9.53 12.25
CA GLU A 311 -12.38 -10.50 11.16
C GLU A 311 -13.78 -10.55 10.52
N ASN A 312 -14.82 -10.57 11.35
CA ASN A 312 -16.21 -10.54 10.91
C ASN A 312 -16.64 -9.20 10.26
N LYS A 313 -15.82 -8.16 10.33
CA LYS A 313 -16.07 -6.84 9.71
C LYS A 313 -15.25 -6.59 8.44
N ARG A 314 -14.28 -7.46 8.13
CA ARG A 314 -13.39 -7.28 6.96
C ARG A 314 -14.18 -7.26 5.65
N GLU A 315 -15.09 -8.22 5.47
CA GLU A 315 -15.91 -8.30 4.24
C GLU A 315 -16.87 -7.10 4.12
N SER A 316 -17.51 -6.69 5.21
CA SER A 316 -18.39 -5.52 5.21
C SER A 316 -17.62 -4.25 4.84
N LEU A 317 -16.45 -4.03 5.44
CA LEU A 317 -15.59 -2.88 5.10
C LEU A 317 -15.16 -2.92 3.63
N ARG A 318 -14.72 -4.07 3.16
CA ARG A 318 -14.31 -4.28 1.77
C ARG A 318 -15.45 -3.99 0.80
N HIS A 319 -16.63 -4.49 1.07
CA HIS A 319 -17.81 -4.27 0.25
C HIS A 319 -18.15 -2.78 0.15
N GLU A 320 -18.15 -2.06 1.28
CA GLU A 320 -18.45 -0.63 1.29
C GLU A 320 -17.38 0.20 0.55
N LEU A 321 -16.11 -0.15 0.71
CA LEU A 321 -15.04 0.50 -0.04
C LEU A 321 -15.20 0.28 -1.55
N GLN A 322 -15.44 -0.96 -1.98
CA GLN A 322 -15.59 -1.30 -3.40
C GLN A 322 -16.85 -0.68 -4.02
N LYS A 323 -17.92 -0.57 -3.25
CA LYS A 323 -19.16 0.01 -3.71
C LYS A 323 -19.09 1.53 -3.95
N HIS A 324 -18.22 2.25 -3.23
CA HIS A 324 -18.29 3.71 -3.15
C HIS A 324 -17.01 4.47 -3.51
N ILE A 325 -15.83 3.87 -3.33
CA ILE A 325 -14.56 4.61 -3.45
C ILE A 325 -13.42 3.80 -4.08
N MET A 326 -13.45 2.47 -4.03
CA MET A 326 -12.31 1.63 -4.42
C MET A 326 -12.64 0.73 -5.60
N LEU A 327 -11.82 0.78 -6.64
CA LEU A 327 -11.80 -0.22 -7.70
C LEU A 327 -10.59 -1.13 -7.51
N ARG A 328 -10.82 -2.43 -7.35
CA ARG A 328 -9.76 -3.44 -7.23
C ARG A 328 -10.04 -4.62 -8.14
N ARG A 329 -9.11 -4.88 -9.06
CA ARG A 329 -9.15 -6.04 -9.98
C ARG A 329 -7.79 -6.76 -9.91
N LYS A 330 -7.84 -8.07 -10.00
CA LYS A 330 -6.65 -8.91 -10.12
C LYS A 330 -6.26 -9.04 -11.60
N LYS A 331 -4.96 -9.26 -11.86
CA LYS A 331 -4.47 -9.55 -13.21
C LYS A 331 -5.16 -10.76 -13.83
N SER A 332 -5.33 -11.83 -13.06
CA SER A 332 -6.03 -13.05 -13.46
C SER A 332 -7.44 -12.81 -13.98
N ASP A 333 -8.12 -11.78 -13.48
CA ASP A 333 -9.51 -11.49 -13.84
C ASP A 333 -9.63 -10.75 -15.17
N VAL A 334 -8.65 -9.90 -15.50
CA VAL A 334 -8.73 -8.93 -16.61
C VAL A 334 -7.72 -9.14 -17.73
N LEU A 335 -6.63 -9.85 -17.49
CA LEU A 335 -5.57 -10.16 -18.47
C LEU A 335 -5.48 -11.67 -18.71
N LYS A 336 -6.50 -12.23 -19.33
CA LYS A 336 -6.58 -13.69 -19.62
C LYS A 336 -5.46 -14.19 -20.56
N GLU A 337 -4.86 -13.30 -21.32
CA GLU A 337 -3.74 -13.62 -22.21
C GLU A 337 -2.37 -13.59 -21.52
N LEU A 338 -2.29 -13.01 -20.30
CA LEU A 338 -1.06 -13.01 -19.55
C LEU A 338 -0.78 -14.44 -19.05
N LYS A 339 0.39 -14.96 -19.42
CA LYS A 339 0.85 -16.27 -18.97
C LYS A 339 1.03 -16.30 -17.45
N ASP A 340 1.00 -17.50 -16.88
CA ASP A 340 1.09 -17.70 -15.45
C ASP A 340 2.43 -17.22 -14.86
N LYS A 341 2.42 -17.02 -13.57
CA LYS A 341 3.61 -16.79 -12.75
C LYS A 341 3.76 -17.97 -11.80
N VAL A 342 4.92 -18.60 -11.85
CA VAL A 342 5.25 -19.78 -11.04
C VAL A 342 6.35 -19.41 -10.06
N ARG A 343 6.17 -19.79 -8.79
CA ARG A 343 7.13 -19.56 -7.72
C ARG A 343 7.76 -20.86 -7.28
N HIS A 344 9.06 -20.84 -7.11
CA HIS A 344 9.86 -21.96 -6.63
C HIS A 344 10.65 -21.55 -5.39
N LYS A 345 10.56 -22.36 -4.34
CA LYS A 345 11.50 -22.34 -3.23
C LYS A 345 12.68 -23.21 -3.64
N GLU A 346 13.87 -22.65 -3.64
CA GLU A 346 15.10 -23.36 -3.97
C GLU A 346 16.02 -23.29 -2.77
N TYR A 347 16.24 -24.44 -2.15
CA TYR A 347 17.11 -24.57 -1.01
C TYR A 347 18.56 -24.73 -1.50
N VAL A 348 19.39 -23.78 -1.12
CA VAL A 348 20.80 -23.75 -1.49
C VAL A 348 21.67 -23.95 -0.27
N ASP A 349 22.81 -24.60 -0.47
CA ASP A 349 23.77 -24.73 0.62
C ASP A 349 24.33 -23.36 1.03
N ALA A 350 24.66 -23.24 2.29
CA ALA A 350 25.24 -22.05 2.85
C ALA A 350 26.47 -22.42 3.71
N ASP A 351 27.44 -21.55 3.77
CA ASP A 351 28.56 -21.67 4.71
C ASP A 351 28.06 -21.41 6.14
N VAL A 352 27.54 -22.47 6.75
CA VAL A 352 26.91 -22.42 8.10
C VAL A 352 27.93 -22.04 9.18
N ASP A 353 29.21 -22.41 9.01
CA ASP A 353 30.24 -22.07 9.98
C ASP A 353 30.57 -20.57 9.91
N TYR A 354 30.71 -20.01 8.73
CA TYR A 354 30.80 -18.57 8.53
C TYR A 354 29.60 -17.86 9.14
N TYR A 355 28.39 -18.32 8.85
CA TYR A 355 27.14 -17.71 9.35
C TYR A 355 27.08 -17.71 10.88
N LYS A 356 27.38 -18.85 11.54
CA LYS A 356 27.39 -18.97 13.01
C LYS A 356 28.44 -18.06 13.65
N ASN A 357 29.64 -17.96 13.04
CA ASN A 357 30.69 -17.09 13.53
C ASN A 357 30.29 -15.60 13.46
N GLU A 358 29.69 -15.17 12.34
CA GLU A 358 29.18 -13.81 12.23
C GLU A 358 27.99 -13.55 13.17
N LEU A 359 27.09 -14.53 13.33
CA LEU A 359 25.97 -14.44 14.26
C LEU A 359 26.47 -14.20 15.72
N ASN A 360 27.47 -14.93 16.17
CA ASN A 360 28.06 -14.74 17.49
C ASN A 360 28.64 -13.32 17.68
N LYS A 361 29.33 -12.79 16.67
CA LYS A 361 29.83 -11.40 16.71
C LYS A 361 28.70 -10.36 16.79
N ILE A 362 27.62 -10.58 16.00
CA ILE A 362 26.45 -9.71 15.97
C ILE A 362 25.76 -9.67 17.33
N TRP A 363 25.54 -10.84 17.94
CA TRP A 363 24.88 -10.94 19.25
C TRP A 363 25.73 -10.34 20.36
N HIS A 364 27.03 -10.60 20.36
CA HIS A 364 27.95 -9.98 21.34
C HIS A 364 27.95 -8.45 21.26
N LYS A 365 27.95 -7.92 20.04
CA LYS A 365 27.84 -6.47 19.82
C LYS A 365 26.48 -5.93 20.27
N LEU A 366 25.39 -6.66 20.01
CA LEU A 366 24.05 -6.27 20.45
C LEU A 366 23.96 -6.22 21.97
N GLU A 367 24.51 -7.20 22.68
CA GLU A 367 24.54 -7.21 24.15
C GLU A 367 25.27 -5.97 24.71
N GLN A 368 26.44 -5.61 24.14
CA GLN A 368 27.16 -4.40 24.53
C GLN A 368 26.36 -3.12 24.24
N GLU A 369 25.73 -3.02 23.07
CA GLU A 369 24.89 -1.86 22.72
C GLU A 369 23.64 -1.76 23.60
N GLN A 370 23.04 -2.90 23.99
CA GLN A 370 21.89 -2.94 24.89
C GLN A 370 22.25 -2.49 26.32
N GLN A 371 23.42 -2.92 26.84
CA GLN A 371 23.91 -2.50 28.15
C GLN A 371 24.20 -0.99 28.21
N ASN A 372 24.67 -0.41 27.12
CA ASN A 372 25.02 1.00 27.02
C ASN A 372 23.86 1.91 26.58
N ALA A 373 22.68 1.33 26.24
CA ALA A 373 21.55 2.08 25.75
C ALA A 373 20.74 2.73 26.88
N GLU A 374 20.72 4.05 26.93
CA GLU A 374 19.99 4.83 27.93
C GLU A 374 18.49 4.94 27.65
N THR A 375 18.03 4.65 26.42
CA THR A 375 16.63 4.80 26.01
C THR A 375 16.09 3.56 25.32
N GLU A 376 14.79 3.31 25.46
CA GLU A 376 14.09 2.23 24.72
C GLU A 376 14.19 2.40 23.21
N PHE A 377 14.29 3.63 22.74
CA PHE A 377 14.51 3.90 21.31
C PHE A 377 15.90 3.42 20.86
N ALA A 378 16.96 3.69 21.64
CA ALA A 378 18.31 3.22 21.35
C ALA A 378 18.40 1.69 21.35
N LYS A 379 17.75 1.03 22.32
CA LYS A 379 17.64 -0.44 22.37
C LYS A 379 16.94 -1.02 21.14
N SER A 380 15.80 -0.45 20.74
CA SER A 380 15.07 -0.88 19.54
C SER A 380 15.91 -0.69 18.27
N ALA A 381 16.64 0.41 18.17
CA ALA A 381 17.51 0.69 17.03
C ALA A 381 18.69 -0.28 16.93
N SER A 382 19.32 -0.65 18.05
CA SER A 382 20.41 -1.64 18.07
C SER A 382 19.91 -3.02 17.65
N TYR A 383 18.74 -3.44 18.13
CA TYR A 383 18.13 -4.70 17.72
C TYR A 383 17.84 -4.76 16.21
N GLN A 384 17.33 -3.65 15.64
CA GLN A 384 17.11 -3.59 14.20
C GLN A 384 18.41 -3.66 13.39
N ARG A 385 19.50 -3.03 13.88
CA ARG A 385 20.82 -3.17 13.24
C ARG A 385 21.32 -4.61 13.27
N ALA A 386 21.17 -5.30 14.39
CA ALA A 386 21.57 -6.70 14.53
C ALA A 386 20.84 -7.60 13.52
N ILE A 387 19.51 -7.47 13.38
CA ILE A 387 18.72 -8.20 12.39
C ILE A 387 19.18 -7.91 10.95
N GLN A 388 19.50 -6.66 10.61
CA GLN A 388 20.00 -6.33 9.28
C GLN A 388 21.40 -6.96 9.04
N SER A 389 22.26 -6.97 10.04
CA SER A 389 23.58 -7.61 9.94
C SER A 389 23.46 -9.13 9.79
N GLU A 390 22.55 -9.77 10.50
CA GLU A 390 22.26 -11.20 10.38
C GLU A 390 21.77 -11.57 8.99
N ARG A 391 20.85 -10.78 8.41
CA ARG A 391 20.38 -10.99 7.03
C ARG A 391 21.53 -10.86 6.02
N GLN A 392 22.43 -9.89 6.23
CA GLN A 392 23.60 -9.73 5.37
C GLN A 392 24.53 -10.94 5.49
N ALA A 393 24.75 -11.47 6.69
CA ALA A 393 25.56 -12.66 6.91
C ALA A 393 24.94 -13.89 6.21
N ALA A 394 23.62 -14.09 6.30
CA ALA A 394 22.93 -15.14 5.57
C ALA A 394 23.10 -15.00 4.05
N GLY A 395 22.98 -13.79 3.50
CA GLY A 395 23.21 -13.52 2.09
C GLY A 395 24.65 -13.82 1.64
N ILE A 396 25.66 -13.52 2.45
CA ILE A 396 27.06 -13.84 2.17
C ILE A 396 27.30 -15.34 2.25
N ALA A 397 26.77 -16.01 3.25
CA ALA A 397 26.96 -17.45 3.48
C ALA A 397 26.51 -18.30 2.29
N LYS A 398 25.43 -17.92 1.59
CA LYS A 398 24.93 -18.65 0.41
C LYS A 398 25.41 -18.09 -0.94
N LEU A 399 26.22 -17.03 -0.94
CA LEU A 399 26.58 -16.28 -2.16
C LEU A 399 27.16 -17.15 -3.28
N HIS A 400 28.01 -18.11 -2.93
CA HIS A 400 28.63 -19.02 -3.90
C HIS A 400 27.55 -19.76 -4.70
N HIS A 401 26.64 -20.42 -3.99
CA HIS A 401 25.55 -21.17 -4.60
C HIS A 401 24.56 -20.29 -5.38
N VAL A 402 24.33 -19.05 -4.91
CA VAL A 402 23.56 -18.05 -5.67
C VAL A 402 24.22 -17.75 -7.01
N VAL A 403 25.53 -17.55 -7.03
CA VAL A 403 26.30 -17.29 -8.26
C VAL A 403 26.19 -18.48 -9.20
N ASP A 404 26.38 -19.70 -8.71
CA ASP A 404 26.28 -20.92 -9.51
C ASP A 404 24.86 -21.11 -10.08
N PHE A 405 23.85 -20.87 -9.27
CA PHE A 405 22.46 -20.93 -9.73
C PHE A 405 22.17 -19.92 -10.85
N VAL A 406 22.67 -18.69 -10.71
CA VAL A 406 22.53 -17.66 -11.75
C VAL A 406 23.27 -18.06 -13.01
N LYS A 407 24.51 -18.56 -12.93
CA LYS A 407 25.31 -19.02 -14.07
C LYS A 407 24.59 -20.14 -14.82
N ASN A 408 24.15 -21.18 -14.13
CA ASN A 408 23.41 -22.29 -14.72
C ASN A 408 22.10 -21.81 -15.40
N THR A 409 21.41 -20.83 -14.79
CA THR A 409 20.21 -20.25 -15.39
C THR A 409 20.53 -19.45 -16.65
N MET A 410 21.64 -18.70 -16.67
CA MET A 410 22.08 -17.92 -17.83
C MET A 410 22.57 -18.79 -19.02
N GLU A 411 22.98 -20.02 -18.77
CA GLU A 411 23.33 -20.97 -19.85
C GLU A 411 22.11 -21.43 -20.65
N ILE A 412 20.94 -21.48 -19.98
CA ILE A 412 19.69 -22.00 -20.55
C ILE A 412 18.81 -20.85 -21.07
N GLU A 413 18.91 -19.68 -20.45
CA GLU A 413 17.96 -18.59 -20.63
C GLU A 413 18.61 -17.29 -21.11
N GLU A 414 17.87 -16.57 -21.96
CA GLU A 414 18.39 -15.36 -22.60
C GLU A 414 18.40 -14.12 -21.71
N SER A 415 17.52 -14.04 -20.69
CA SER A 415 17.40 -12.85 -19.85
C SER A 415 16.97 -13.22 -18.44
N VAL A 416 17.76 -12.80 -17.45
CA VAL A 416 17.57 -13.07 -16.03
C VAL A 416 17.65 -11.78 -15.21
N VAL A 417 16.77 -11.66 -14.21
CA VAL A 417 16.81 -10.58 -13.23
C VAL A 417 17.10 -11.17 -11.85
N VAL A 418 18.15 -10.68 -11.19
CA VAL A 418 18.53 -11.06 -9.84
C VAL A 418 18.23 -9.91 -8.87
N PHE A 419 17.44 -10.19 -7.84
CA PHE A 419 17.17 -9.23 -6.79
C PHE A 419 17.95 -9.55 -5.51
N CYS A 420 18.59 -8.53 -4.93
CA CYS A 420 19.26 -8.60 -3.64
C CYS A 420 18.85 -7.43 -2.74
N HIS A 421 19.10 -7.52 -1.44
CA HIS A 421 18.73 -6.49 -0.47
C HIS A 421 19.88 -5.57 -0.12
N HIS A 422 21.03 -6.15 0.22
CA HIS A 422 22.20 -5.42 0.69
C HIS A 422 23.12 -4.99 -0.45
N LYS A 423 23.68 -3.78 -0.35
CA LYS A 423 24.64 -3.26 -1.34
C LYS A 423 25.87 -4.12 -1.48
N VAL A 424 26.35 -4.70 -0.38
CA VAL A 424 27.51 -5.61 -0.37
C VAL A 424 27.23 -6.82 -1.26
N ILE A 425 26.07 -7.46 -1.11
CA ILE A 425 25.68 -8.60 -1.94
C ILE A 425 25.55 -8.19 -3.41
N HIS A 426 24.95 -7.03 -3.68
CA HIS A 426 24.86 -6.49 -5.04
C HIS A 426 26.26 -6.34 -5.67
N THR A 427 27.21 -5.75 -4.95
CA THR A 427 28.58 -5.55 -5.44
C THR A 427 29.28 -6.88 -5.69
N LEU A 428 29.17 -7.84 -4.77
CA LEU A 428 29.78 -9.17 -4.91
C LEU A 428 29.16 -9.96 -6.07
N LEU A 429 27.84 -9.90 -6.25
CA LEU A 429 27.18 -10.52 -7.41
C LEU A 429 27.63 -9.88 -8.71
N HIS A 430 27.75 -8.56 -8.76
CA HIS A 430 28.21 -7.84 -9.94
C HIS A 430 29.66 -8.21 -10.32
N GLU A 431 30.52 -8.35 -9.32
CA GLU A 431 31.91 -8.78 -9.51
C GLU A 431 32.00 -10.24 -10.00
N LYS A 432 31.31 -11.16 -9.31
CA LYS A 432 31.38 -12.60 -9.61
C LYS A 432 30.66 -13.01 -10.90
N LEU A 433 29.73 -12.22 -11.37
CA LEU A 433 28.97 -12.41 -12.60
C LEU A 433 29.39 -11.42 -13.70
N GLY A 434 30.54 -10.78 -13.56
CA GLY A 434 31.07 -9.78 -14.49
C GLY A 434 31.18 -10.25 -15.94
N GLU A 435 31.40 -11.55 -16.16
CA GLU A 435 31.45 -12.19 -17.50
C GLU A 435 30.15 -11.97 -18.31
N PHE A 436 29.00 -11.81 -17.65
CA PHE A 436 27.71 -11.55 -18.30
C PHE A 436 27.45 -10.05 -18.51
N ASN A 437 28.37 -9.17 -18.17
CA ASN A 437 28.22 -7.71 -18.23
C ASN A 437 26.87 -7.22 -17.66
N PRO A 438 26.60 -7.47 -16.37
CA PRO A 438 25.27 -7.24 -15.80
C PRO A 438 24.89 -5.77 -15.76
N ALA A 439 23.67 -5.45 -16.16
CA ALA A 439 23.05 -4.16 -15.87
C ALA A 439 22.78 -4.03 -14.36
N SER A 440 22.89 -2.83 -13.82
CA SER A 440 22.84 -2.59 -12.37
C SER A 440 21.78 -1.58 -12.00
N ILE A 441 20.96 -1.92 -10.97
CA ILE A 441 20.05 -0.98 -10.33
C ILE A 441 20.26 -1.03 -8.81
N ILE A 442 20.86 0.01 -8.28
CA ILE A 442 21.16 0.12 -6.85
C ILE A 442 20.81 1.50 -6.30
N GLY A 443 20.53 1.59 -5.01
CA GLY A 443 20.25 2.87 -4.35
C GLY A 443 21.46 3.81 -4.36
N GLY A 444 21.24 5.06 -4.74
CA GLY A 444 22.29 6.09 -4.84
C GLY A 444 22.84 6.30 -6.26
N GLN A 445 22.41 5.52 -7.25
CA GLN A 445 22.72 5.79 -8.66
C GLN A 445 22.10 7.10 -9.13
N THR A 446 22.75 7.75 -10.10
CA THR A 446 22.14 8.85 -10.82
C THR A 446 20.96 8.34 -11.67
N ASP A 447 19.98 9.20 -11.88
CA ASP A 447 18.81 8.86 -12.71
C ASP A 447 19.20 8.45 -14.14
N LYS A 448 20.27 9.05 -14.70
CA LYS A 448 20.77 8.70 -16.02
C LYS A 448 21.34 7.28 -16.04
N ALA A 449 22.28 6.98 -15.14
CA ALA A 449 22.90 5.65 -15.08
C ALA A 449 21.87 4.53 -14.85
N ARG A 450 20.86 4.82 -14.00
CA ARG A 450 19.75 3.90 -13.80
C ARG A 450 18.93 3.66 -15.07
N GLN A 451 18.62 4.73 -15.79
CA GLN A 451 17.86 4.61 -17.03
C GLN A 451 18.64 3.89 -18.11
N ASP A 452 19.92 4.23 -18.28
CA ASP A 452 20.80 3.56 -19.24
C ASP A 452 20.88 2.04 -18.95
N SER A 453 20.92 1.64 -17.66
CA SER A 453 20.86 0.23 -17.26
C SER A 453 19.55 -0.45 -17.66
N ILE A 454 18.42 0.22 -17.47
CA ILE A 454 17.10 -0.31 -17.86
C ILE A 454 17.00 -0.44 -19.39
N ASP A 455 17.38 0.60 -20.11
CA ASP A 455 17.29 0.65 -21.56
C ASP A 455 18.19 -0.43 -22.20
N ASN A 456 19.44 -0.57 -21.73
CA ASN A 456 20.36 -1.61 -22.18
C ASN A 456 19.81 -3.03 -21.97
N PHE A 457 19.15 -3.27 -20.82
CA PHE A 457 18.53 -4.56 -20.54
C PHE A 457 17.30 -4.81 -21.41
N GLN A 458 16.43 -3.80 -21.59
CA GLN A 458 15.23 -3.92 -22.42
C GLN A 458 15.55 -4.07 -23.91
N GLU A 459 16.64 -3.48 -24.39
CA GLU A 459 17.13 -3.60 -25.75
C GLU A 459 17.93 -4.90 -26.00
N GLY A 460 18.15 -5.73 -24.95
CA GLY A 460 18.90 -6.97 -25.02
C GLY A 460 20.43 -6.80 -25.14
N LYS A 461 20.95 -5.58 -24.92
CA LYS A 461 22.40 -5.32 -24.90
C LYS A 461 23.08 -6.00 -23.71
N THR A 462 22.35 -6.15 -22.62
CA THR A 462 22.74 -6.95 -21.45
C THR A 462 21.65 -7.97 -21.16
N LYS A 463 22.04 -9.19 -20.84
CA LYS A 463 21.11 -10.31 -20.58
C LYS A 463 20.87 -10.56 -19.09
N LEU A 464 21.72 -10.01 -18.24
CA LEU A 464 21.62 -10.11 -16.78
C LEU A 464 21.38 -8.74 -16.18
N MET A 465 20.37 -8.65 -15.28
CA MET A 465 20.10 -7.46 -14.47
C MET A 465 20.29 -7.83 -13.00
N ILE A 466 21.13 -7.08 -12.27
CA ILE A 466 21.25 -7.19 -10.81
C ILE A 466 20.62 -5.95 -10.20
N ALA A 467 19.57 -6.12 -9.39
CA ALA A 467 18.77 -5.02 -8.86
C ALA A 467 18.59 -5.14 -7.35
N GLY A 468 18.75 -4.03 -6.64
CA GLY A 468 18.37 -3.95 -5.24
C GLY A 468 16.85 -4.04 -5.09
N LEU A 469 16.33 -4.89 -4.20
CA LEU A 469 14.90 -5.14 -3.98
C LEU A 469 14.08 -3.86 -3.83
N ARG A 470 14.58 -2.89 -3.07
CA ARG A 470 13.88 -1.60 -2.88
C ARG A 470 14.09 -0.62 -4.03
N ALA A 471 15.26 -0.64 -4.66
CA ALA A 471 15.57 0.24 -5.78
C ALA A 471 14.91 -0.25 -7.08
N GLY A 472 14.87 -1.56 -7.30
CA GLY A 472 14.26 -2.19 -8.47
C GLY A 472 12.74 -2.28 -8.43
N ASN A 473 12.12 -2.17 -7.25
CA ASN A 473 10.69 -2.38 -7.10
C ASN A 473 9.79 -1.25 -7.61
N VAL A 474 10.33 -0.11 -8.00
CA VAL A 474 9.47 1.05 -8.30
C VAL A 474 9.77 1.62 -9.68
N GLY A 475 8.73 1.71 -10.52
CA GLY A 475 8.74 2.49 -11.76
C GLY A 475 9.49 1.92 -12.95
N ILE A 476 9.96 0.66 -12.90
CA ILE A 476 10.68 0.02 -14.01
C ILE A 476 9.84 -1.05 -14.71
N ASN A 477 10.18 -1.33 -15.95
CA ASN A 477 9.62 -2.41 -16.75
C ASN A 477 10.73 -3.40 -17.11
N LEU A 478 10.53 -4.69 -16.83
CA LEU A 478 11.52 -5.76 -17.09
C LEU A 478 10.87 -6.95 -17.82
N THR A 479 9.92 -6.67 -18.72
CA THR A 479 9.16 -7.70 -19.44
C THR A 479 9.98 -8.50 -20.45
N THR A 480 11.21 -8.12 -20.72
CA THR A 480 12.15 -8.90 -21.56
C THR A 480 12.54 -10.20 -20.86
N ALA A 481 12.68 -10.19 -19.54
CA ALA A 481 13.00 -11.37 -18.76
C ALA A 481 11.76 -12.16 -18.36
N LYS A 482 11.92 -13.47 -18.27
CA LYS A 482 10.93 -14.41 -17.72
C LYS A 482 11.39 -15.08 -16.42
N TYR A 483 12.68 -14.94 -16.06
CA TYR A 483 13.26 -15.47 -14.84
C TYR A 483 13.61 -14.36 -13.86
N VAL A 484 13.14 -14.50 -12.63
CA VAL A 484 13.53 -13.65 -11.53
C VAL A 484 14.07 -14.51 -10.38
N ILE A 485 15.25 -14.16 -9.90
CA ILE A 485 15.96 -14.86 -8.83
C ILE A 485 16.09 -13.91 -7.65
N PHE A 486 15.57 -14.32 -6.50
CA PHE A 486 15.74 -13.60 -5.24
C PHE A 486 16.95 -14.16 -4.51
N ALA A 487 18.11 -13.50 -4.68
CA ALA A 487 19.35 -13.83 -3.99
C ALA A 487 19.27 -13.58 -2.49
N GLU A 488 18.49 -12.61 -2.07
CA GLU A 488 18.16 -12.32 -0.67
C GLU A 488 16.66 -12.11 -0.51
N LEU A 489 16.12 -12.47 0.65
CA LEU A 489 14.71 -12.39 0.96
C LEU A 489 14.39 -11.17 1.84
N ASP A 490 13.25 -10.51 1.62
CA ASP A 490 12.70 -9.49 2.52
C ASP A 490 11.53 -10.07 3.32
N TRP A 491 11.32 -9.62 4.54
CA TRP A 491 10.22 -10.05 5.41
C TRP A 491 8.82 -9.76 4.84
N SER A 492 8.75 -8.85 3.89
CA SER A 492 7.49 -8.39 3.29
C SER A 492 7.18 -9.12 1.99
N PRO A 493 6.16 -9.99 1.94
CA PRO A 493 5.70 -10.61 0.70
C PRO A 493 5.32 -9.58 -0.37
N ALA A 494 4.85 -8.39 0.06
CA ALA A 494 4.47 -7.33 -0.86
C ALA A 494 5.66 -6.80 -1.68
N ILE A 495 6.87 -6.74 -1.08
CA ILE A 495 8.09 -6.30 -1.77
C ILE A 495 8.47 -7.28 -2.88
N HIS A 496 8.41 -8.57 -2.61
CA HIS A 496 8.68 -9.61 -3.61
C HIS A 496 7.64 -9.59 -4.73
N ARG A 497 6.35 -9.51 -4.39
CA ARG A 497 5.29 -9.38 -5.41
C ARG A 497 5.49 -8.16 -6.29
N GLN A 498 5.91 -7.03 -5.72
CA GLN A 498 6.23 -5.84 -6.50
C GLN A 498 7.40 -6.08 -7.48
N ALA A 499 8.43 -6.79 -7.05
CA ALA A 499 9.57 -7.15 -7.89
C ALA A 499 9.16 -8.11 -9.03
N GLU A 500 8.43 -9.19 -8.71
CA GLU A 500 7.89 -10.11 -9.71
C GLU A 500 7.01 -9.39 -10.74
N ASP A 501 6.20 -8.43 -10.28
CA ASP A 501 5.28 -7.67 -11.13
C ASP A 501 5.99 -6.66 -12.06
N ARG A 502 7.31 -6.52 -11.98
CA ARG A 502 8.13 -5.83 -13.00
C ARG A 502 8.32 -6.66 -14.25
N LEU A 503 8.30 -7.98 -14.09
CA LEU A 503 8.37 -8.94 -15.19
C LEU A 503 6.97 -9.38 -15.63
N HIS A 504 6.10 -9.73 -14.65
CA HIS A 504 4.75 -10.24 -14.88
C HIS A 504 3.72 -9.11 -15.04
N ARG A 505 3.68 -8.50 -16.21
CA ARG A 505 2.79 -7.37 -16.53
C ARG A 505 2.42 -7.32 -18.00
N ILE A 506 1.57 -6.37 -18.40
CA ILE A 506 1.20 -6.14 -19.80
C ILE A 506 2.47 -6.05 -20.67
N GLY A 507 2.51 -6.86 -21.72
CA GLY A 507 3.67 -7.00 -22.62
C GLY A 507 4.52 -8.25 -22.37
N GLN A 508 4.35 -8.95 -21.24
CA GLN A 508 4.97 -10.25 -21.01
C GLN A 508 4.25 -11.34 -21.82
N LYS A 509 5.00 -12.06 -22.65
CA LYS A 509 4.47 -13.14 -23.52
C LYS A 509 4.73 -14.54 -22.97
N ASN A 510 5.60 -14.66 -21.96
CA ASN A 510 6.04 -15.92 -21.40
C ASN A 510 5.56 -16.10 -19.97
N THR A 511 5.53 -17.36 -19.50
CA THR A 511 5.41 -17.66 -18.06
C THR A 511 6.59 -17.04 -17.32
N VAL A 512 6.32 -16.39 -16.18
CA VAL A 512 7.36 -15.83 -15.32
C VAL A 512 7.67 -16.83 -14.20
N PHE A 513 8.94 -17.18 -14.07
CA PHE A 513 9.45 -18.07 -13.03
C PHE A 513 10.19 -17.26 -11.97
N ALA A 514 9.74 -17.38 -10.72
CA ALA A 514 10.33 -16.69 -9.58
C ALA A 514 10.97 -17.69 -8.63
N TYR A 515 12.30 -17.63 -8.51
CA TYR A 515 13.09 -18.49 -7.64
C TYR A 515 13.47 -17.74 -6.37
N TYR A 516 13.13 -18.33 -5.25
CA TYR A 516 13.45 -17.83 -3.91
C TYR A 516 14.57 -18.69 -3.34
N LEU A 517 15.81 -18.19 -3.37
CA LEU A 517 16.97 -18.94 -2.91
C LEU A 517 17.06 -18.86 -1.38
N ILE A 518 16.88 -19.99 -0.72
CA ILE A 518 16.83 -20.15 0.73
C ILE A 518 18.13 -20.83 1.17
N GLY A 519 18.95 -20.13 1.96
CA GLY A 519 20.18 -20.69 2.51
C GLY A 519 19.89 -21.63 3.67
N ASN A 520 20.17 -22.93 3.50
CA ASN A 520 19.97 -23.93 4.52
C ASN A 520 20.73 -23.60 5.81
N GLY A 521 20.06 -23.73 6.96
CA GLY A 521 20.65 -23.49 8.28
C GLY A 521 20.91 -22.00 8.60
N THR A 522 20.26 -21.09 7.89
CA THR A 522 20.35 -19.64 8.12
C THR A 522 18.97 -19.05 8.47
N LEU A 523 18.92 -17.74 8.69
CA LEU A 523 17.67 -17.00 8.90
C LEU A 523 16.66 -17.18 7.75
N ASP A 524 17.13 -17.50 6.56
CA ASP A 524 16.28 -17.65 5.38
C ASP A 524 15.26 -18.78 5.50
N ASP A 525 15.52 -19.83 6.28
CA ASP A 525 14.57 -20.92 6.54
C ASP A 525 13.24 -20.38 7.08
N HIS A 526 13.32 -19.47 8.05
CA HIS A 526 12.13 -18.83 8.63
C HIS A 526 11.44 -17.83 7.70
N VAL A 527 12.23 -17.11 6.90
CA VAL A 527 11.69 -16.10 5.98
C VAL A 527 11.01 -16.77 4.79
N GLY A 528 11.60 -17.86 4.27
CA GLY A 528 11.07 -18.63 3.15
C GLY A 528 9.65 -19.15 3.40
N ASP A 529 9.37 -19.65 4.61
CA ASP A 529 8.04 -20.17 5.00
C ASP A 529 7.00 -19.04 5.05
N ILE A 530 7.38 -17.86 5.55
CA ILE A 530 6.48 -16.71 5.61
C ILE A 530 6.08 -16.19 4.21
N LEU A 531 7.00 -16.28 3.24
CA LEU A 531 6.82 -15.65 1.93
C LEU A 531 5.93 -16.45 0.99
N VAL A 532 5.93 -17.77 1.09
CA VAL A 532 5.23 -18.63 0.12
C VAL A 532 3.92 -19.20 0.67
N ASP A 533 3.80 -19.41 2.00
CA ASP A 533 2.63 -20.05 2.64
C ASP A 533 1.50 -19.05 3.00
N LYS A 534 1.69 -17.75 2.83
CA LYS A 534 0.69 -16.71 3.13
C LYS A 534 -0.11 -16.23 1.91
N GLU A 535 -0.29 -17.04 0.88
CA GLU A 535 -1.19 -16.74 -0.24
C GLU A 535 -2.53 -17.44 -0.20
#